data_3ceeab46a87b82bde3ca15a410fe60aa
#
_entry.id   3ceeab46a87b82bde3ca15a410fe60aa
#
_cell.length_a   1.000
_cell.length_b   1.000
_cell.length_c   1.000
_cell.angle_alpha   90.00
_cell.angle_beta   90.00
_cell.angle_gamma   90.00
#
_symmetry.space_group_name_H-M   'P 1'
#
loop_
_entity.id
_entity.type
_entity.pdbx_description
1 polymer ?
#
loop_
_entity_poly.entity_id
_entity_poly.type
_entity_poly.pdbx_seq_one_letter_code
_entity_poly.pdbx_strand_id
1 'polypeptide(L)'
;MGPYTRLLALTLLLCAPLAAAAQAISEAEQRLFLDAHVGNVDGTATLRYRYSKTGTLEANFEDEVRVMLKPSSAGSGRDAHVDYLSGARALSLPDVESASANPVVLFFLERDVREMQRLTGGQAAYFRKRLRVALADAPQVSPVPLELAGRRLDGVQIVLRPYAQDALRARFPRFAEKTYRFTLSPQVPGGVFEMQTVIADPSGGTGAPLLEERLVFTGAQP
;
A
#
# COMPACT_ATOMS: atom_id res chain seq x y z
N MET A 1 -38.57 -41.00 -61.19
CA MET A 1 -38.58 -41.20 -59.72
C MET A 1 -37.14 -41.20 -59.25
N GLY A 2 -36.64 -40.11 -58.73
CA GLY A 2 -35.25 -39.96 -58.25
C GLY A 2 -35.22 -39.68 -56.77
N PRO A 3 -34.31 -40.29 -55.99
CA PRO A 3 -34.22 -40.07 -54.56
C PRO A 3 -33.41 -38.83 -54.21
N TYR A 4 -33.96 -37.94 -53.42
CA TYR A 4 -33.32 -36.77 -52.86
C TYR A 4 -32.40 -37.19 -51.69
N THR A 5 -31.08 -37.07 -51.90
CA THR A 5 -30.08 -37.23 -50.85
C THR A 5 -29.95 -35.92 -50.08
N ARG A 6 -30.44 -35.87 -48.85
CA ARG A 6 -30.25 -34.73 -47.91
C ARG A 6 -28.86 -34.83 -47.24
N LEU A 7 -27.95 -33.93 -47.60
CA LEU A 7 -26.71 -33.72 -46.82
C LEU A 7 -27.02 -32.99 -45.51
N LEU A 8 -26.84 -33.67 -44.38
CA LEU A 8 -26.80 -33.03 -43.07
C LEU A 8 -25.40 -32.47 -42.85
N ALA A 9 -25.28 -31.14 -42.88
CA ALA A 9 -24.06 -30.46 -42.45
C ALA A 9 -24.04 -30.39 -40.91
N LEU A 10 -23.17 -31.18 -40.28
CA LEU A 10 -22.93 -31.17 -38.84
C LEU A 10 -21.95 -30.02 -38.52
N THR A 11 -22.47 -28.89 -38.03
CA THR A 11 -21.68 -27.77 -37.57
C THR A 11 -21.13 -28.08 -36.18
N LEU A 12 -19.85 -28.45 -36.10
CA LEU A 12 -19.12 -28.65 -34.84
C LEU A 12 -18.82 -27.27 -34.24
N LEU A 13 -19.58 -26.86 -33.24
CA LEU A 13 -19.28 -25.64 -32.45
C LEU A 13 -18.09 -25.93 -31.54
N LEU A 14 -16.92 -25.40 -31.91
CA LEU A 14 -15.72 -25.49 -31.09
C LEU A 14 -15.86 -24.52 -29.89
N CYS A 15 -16.32 -25.03 -28.75
CA CYS A 15 -16.25 -24.34 -27.46
C CYS A 15 -14.79 -24.33 -27.01
N ALA A 16 -14.04 -23.29 -27.33
CA ALA A 16 -12.74 -23.05 -26.71
C ALA A 16 -12.97 -22.61 -25.25
N PRO A 17 -12.37 -23.28 -24.26
CA PRO A 17 -12.44 -22.80 -22.87
C PRO A 17 -11.72 -21.45 -22.80
N LEU A 18 -12.40 -20.37 -22.41
CA LEU A 18 -11.76 -19.16 -21.92
C LEU A 18 -11.05 -19.53 -20.61
N ALA A 19 -9.77 -19.85 -20.70
CA ALA A 19 -8.91 -19.89 -19.54
C ALA A 19 -8.83 -18.45 -19.00
N ALA A 20 -9.56 -18.16 -17.92
CA ALA A 20 -9.35 -16.93 -17.16
C ALA A 20 -7.91 -16.98 -16.63
N ALA A 21 -7.01 -16.23 -17.26
CA ALA A 21 -5.64 -16.08 -16.77
C ALA A 21 -5.76 -15.44 -15.38
N ALA A 22 -5.37 -16.19 -14.33
CA ALA A 22 -5.20 -15.62 -13.00
C ALA A 22 -4.19 -14.48 -13.13
N GLN A 23 -4.59 -13.28 -12.72
CA GLN A 23 -3.69 -12.12 -12.76
C GLN A 23 -2.49 -12.41 -11.86
N ALA A 24 -1.29 -12.37 -12.42
CA ALA A 24 -0.06 -12.60 -11.67
C ALA A 24 0.09 -11.48 -10.61
N ILE A 25 0.54 -11.87 -9.41
CA ILE A 25 0.86 -10.93 -8.33
C ILE A 25 1.98 -10.01 -8.84
N SER A 26 1.79 -8.70 -8.75
CA SER A 26 2.80 -7.72 -9.14
C SER A 26 4.00 -7.73 -8.18
N GLU A 27 5.17 -7.24 -8.62
CA GLU A 27 6.32 -7.08 -7.74
C GLU A 27 6.00 -6.17 -6.55
N ALA A 28 5.21 -5.11 -6.74
CA ALA A 28 4.80 -4.22 -5.67
C ALA A 28 3.92 -4.92 -4.62
N GLU A 29 2.96 -5.73 -5.06
CA GLU A 29 2.14 -6.53 -4.14
C GLU A 29 2.99 -7.54 -3.38
N GLN A 30 3.91 -8.23 -4.08
CA GLN A 30 4.84 -9.15 -3.45
C GLN A 30 5.65 -8.42 -2.36
N ARG A 31 6.27 -7.28 -2.71
CA ARG A 31 7.11 -6.50 -1.81
C ARG A 31 6.35 -5.94 -0.61
N LEU A 32 5.12 -5.48 -0.78
CA LEU A 32 4.37 -4.82 0.28
C LEU A 32 3.62 -5.78 1.21
N PHE A 33 3.15 -6.93 0.70
CA PHE A 33 2.20 -7.77 1.43
C PHE A 33 2.63 -9.22 1.62
N LEU A 34 3.60 -9.71 0.87
CA LEU A 34 3.99 -11.12 0.89
C LEU A 34 5.43 -11.36 1.37
N ASP A 35 6.33 -10.39 1.21
CA ASP A 35 7.69 -10.51 1.72
C ASP A 35 7.69 -10.61 3.26
N ALA A 36 8.59 -11.42 3.80
CA ALA A 36 8.67 -11.71 5.23
C ALA A 36 9.32 -10.56 6.02
N HIS A 37 8.67 -9.39 6.04
CA HIS A 37 9.19 -8.16 6.63
C HIS A 37 9.56 -8.32 8.10
N VAL A 38 8.70 -8.98 8.89
CA VAL A 38 8.92 -9.14 10.33
C VAL A 38 9.79 -10.34 10.69
N GLY A 39 10.26 -11.08 9.69
CA GLY A 39 11.15 -12.21 9.87
C GLY A 39 12.57 -11.81 10.34
N ASN A 40 12.97 -10.56 10.14
CA ASN A 40 14.24 -9.99 10.59
C ASN A 40 14.18 -9.35 12.00
N VAL A 41 13.10 -9.61 12.75
CA VAL A 41 12.91 -9.08 14.10
C VAL A 41 12.98 -10.25 15.10
N ASP A 42 13.90 -10.22 16.04
CA ASP A 42 14.07 -11.28 17.05
C ASP A 42 13.19 -11.03 18.28
N GLY A 43 12.72 -12.11 18.89
CA GLY A 43 11.97 -12.08 20.17
C GLY A 43 10.72 -11.20 20.13
N THR A 44 10.35 -10.62 21.24
CA THR A 44 9.32 -9.57 21.36
C THR A 44 9.99 -8.23 21.04
N ALA A 45 9.37 -7.39 20.23
CA ALA A 45 9.91 -6.09 19.89
C ALA A 45 8.80 -5.08 19.55
N THR A 46 9.11 -3.81 19.74
CA THR A 46 8.27 -2.69 19.32
C THR A 46 9.01 -1.89 18.24
N LEU A 47 8.46 -1.89 17.02
CA LEU A 47 8.93 -1.02 15.94
C LEU A 47 8.27 0.34 16.10
N ARG A 48 9.06 1.40 16.03
CA ARG A 48 8.59 2.78 16.20
C ARG A 48 8.73 3.57 14.90
N TYR A 49 7.69 4.33 14.59
CA TYR A 49 7.65 5.20 13.43
C TYR A 49 7.20 6.59 13.86
N ARG A 50 7.83 7.62 13.31
CA ARG A 50 7.34 8.98 13.39
C ARG A 50 6.40 9.23 12.21
N TYR A 51 5.21 9.70 12.54
CA TYR A 51 4.24 10.18 11.56
C TYR A 51 4.26 11.69 11.52
N SER A 52 4.26 12.29 10.33
CA SER A 52 4.09 13.71 10.14
C SER A 52 3.07 13.98 9.04
N LYS A 53 2.24 15.01 9.26
CA LYS A 53 1.34 15.58 8.27
C LYS A 53 1.68 17.05 8.10
N THR A 54 2.00 17.46 6.88
CA THR A 54 2.40 18.83 6.54
C THR A 54 1.71 19.28 5.27
N GLY A 55 1.66 20.59 5.03
CA GLY A 55 1.09 21.16 3.81
C GLY A 55 0.30 22.43 4.07
N THR A 56 -0.34 22.94 3.01
CA THR A 56 -1.13 24.17 3.06
C THR A 56 -2.63 23.91 3.18
N LEU A 57 -3.07 22.67 2.99
CA LEU A 57 -4.50 22.30 2.97
C LEU A 57 -5.10 22.21 4.37
N GLU A 58 -4.33 21.71 5.34
CA GLU A 58 -4.78 21.46 6.72
C GLU A 58 -3.66 21.76 7.72
N ALA A 59 -4.01 21.83 9.01
CA ALA A 59 -3.05 22.04 10.08
C ALA A 59 -1.99 20.90 10.14
N ASN A 60 -0.74 21.28 10.27
CA ASN A 60 0.36 20.35 10.43
C ASN A 60 0.32 19.69 11.80
N PHE A 61 0.74 18.42 11.88
CA PHE A 61 0.97 17.74 13.15
C PHE A 61 2.01 16.63 13.00
N GLU A 62 2.55 16.22 14.13
CA GLU A 62 3.36 15.01 14.29
C GLU A 62 2.70 14.06 15.28
N ASP A 63 2.94 12.78 15.14
CA ASP A 63 2.44 11.72 16.00
C ASP A 63 3.35 10.48 15.91
N GLU A 64 3.06 9.44 16.67
CA GLU A 64 3.81 8.19 16.67
C GLU A 64 2.94 7.02 16.21
N VAL A 65 3.59 6.04 15.57
CA VAL A 65 3.00 4.73 15.29
C VAL A 65 3.93 3.67 15.88
N ARG A 66 3.35 2.71 16.60
CA ARG A 66 4.06 1.58 17.22
C ARG A 66 3.49 0.28 16.70
N VAL A 67 4.36 -0.64 16.30
CA VAL A 67 4.02 -2.01 15.94
C VAL A 67 4.66 -2.94 16.96
N MET A 68 3.86 -3.49 17.84
CA MET A 68 4.29 -4.45 18.85
C MET A 68 4.20 -5.85 18.28
N LEU A 69 5.34 -6.52 18.24
CA LEU A 69 5.52 -7.86 17.65
C LEU A 69 5.88 -8.85 18.76
N LYS A 70 5.25 -10.01 18.74
CA LYS A 70 5.62 -11.16 19.57
C LYS A 70 5.65 -12.42 18.70
N PRO A 71 6.45 -13.46 19.05
CA PRO A 71 6.38 -14.74 18.37
C PRO A 71 4.96 -15.27 18.35
N SER A 72 4.51 -15.76 17.18
CA SER A 72 3.16 -16.33 17.08
C SER A 72 3.09 -17.70 17.73
N SER A 73 2.01 -17.97 18.47
CA SER A 73 1.72 -19.29 19.01
C SER A 73 1.42 -20.35 17.94
N ALA A 74 1.11 -19.94 16.71
CA ALA A 74 0.88 -20.82 15.58
C ALA A 74 2.19 -21.36 14.93
N GLY A 75 3.36 -21.01 15.48
CA GLY A 75 4.66 -21.53 15.07
C GLY A 75 5.34 -20.84 13.90
N SER A 76 4.64 -19.98 13.18
CA SER A 76 5.22 -19.16 12.09
C SER A 76 4.70 -17.73 12.13
N GLY A 77 5.50 -16.77 11.64
CA GLY A 77 5.14 -15.37 11.65
C GLY A 77 5.17 -14.74 13.05
N ARG A 78 4.55 -13.59 13.19
CA ARG A 78 4.44 -12.84 14.44
C ARG A 78 3.03 -12.35 14.67
N ASP A 79 2.57 -12.39 15.91
CA ASP A 79 1.35 -11.68 16.29
C ASP A 79 1.71 -10.21 16.47
N ALA A 80 0.93 -9.34 15.85
CA ALA A 80 1.19 -7.92 15.78
C ALA A 80 -0.01 -7.11 16.27
N HIS A 81 0.25 -6.18 17.20
CA HIS A 81 -0.67 -5.12 17.58
C HIS A 81 -0.12 -3.77 17.11
N VAL A 82 -0.97 -2.89 16.62
CA VAL A 82 -0.55 -1.59 16.09
C VAL A 82 -1.30 -0.45 16.78
N ASP A 83 -0.55 0.37 17.51
CA ASP A 83 -1.01 1.69 17.94
C ASP A 83 -0.73 2.68 16.80
N TYR A 84 -1.76 3.07 16.07
CA TYR A 84 -1.62 3.97 14.95
C TYR A 84 -2.19 5.33 15.25
N LEU A 85 -1.30 6.31 15.51
CA LEU A 85 -1.59 7.66 15.96
C LEU A 85 -2.26 7.69 17.35
N SER A 86 -2.52 8.89 17.86
CA SER A 86 -3.03 9.09 19.22
C SER A 86 -4.32 9.93 19.26
N GLY A 87 -5.02 9.85 20.39
CA GLY A 87 -6.22 10.67 20.67
C GLY A 87 -7.29 10.52 19.60
N ALA A 88 -7.85 11.65 19.17
CA ALA A 88 -8.92 11.67 18.14
C ALA A 88 -8.47 11.23 16.75
N ARG A 89 -7.14 11.10 16.53
CA ARG A 89 -6.56 10.63 15.26
C ARG A 89 -6.30 9.14 15.25
N ALA A 90 -6.42 8.48 16.39
CA ALA A 90 -6.12 7.06 16.50
C ALA A 90 -6.94 6.23 15.51
N LEU A 91 -6.25 5.31 14.83
CA LEU A 91 -6.85 4.33 13.94
C LEU A 91 -6.78 2.96 14.61
N SER A 92 -7.95 2.42 14.97
CA SER A 92 -8.05 1.06 15.47
C SER A 92 -8.44 0.10 14.36
N LEU A 93 -7.63 -0.92 14.16
CA LEU A 93 -7.90 -2.10 13.34
C LEU A 93 -7.63 -3.34 14.19
N PRO A 94 -8.17 -4.52 13.81
CA PRO A 94 -7.90 -5.76 14.54
C PRO A 94 -6.39 -6.09 14.55
N ASP A 95 -5.97 -6.79 15.61
CA ASP A 95 -4.64 -7.40 15.69
C ASP A 95 -4.44 -8.38 14.53
N VAL A 96 -3.20 -8.54 14.11
CA VAL A 96 -2.84 -9.46 13.03
C VAL A 96 -2.11 -10.65 13.62
N GLU A 97 -2.70 -11.83 13.52
CA GLU A 97 -2.09 -13.07 13.94
C GLU A 97 -1.17 -13.61 12.84
N SER A 98 -0.05 -14.19 13.24
CA SER A 98 0.93 -14.83 12.33
C SER A 98 1.35 -13.96 11.14
N ALA A 99 1.50 -12.65 11.35
CA ALA A 99 1.96 -11.73 10.32
C ALA A 99 3.33 -12.14 9.78
N SER A 100 3.47 -12.17 8.46
CA SER A 100 4.74 -12.26 7.73
C SER A 100 5.17 -10.87 7.26
N ALA A 101 4.29 -10.16 6.58
CA ALA A 101 4.51 -8.77 6.21
C ALA A 101 4.23 -7.82 7.40
N ASN A 102 4.82 -6.63 7.35
CA ASN A 102 4.62 -5.63 8.39
C ASN A 102 3.21 -5.00 8.28
N PRO A 103 2.34 -5.16 9.28
CA PRO A 103 0.96 -4.68 9.22
C PRO A 103 0.85 -3.15 9.12
N VAL A 104 1.90 -2.40 9.46
CA VAL A 104 1.91 -0.94 9.35
C VAL A 104 1.56 -0.45 7.95
N VAL A 105 1.86 -1.24 6.90
CA VAL A 105 1.48 -0.93 5.51
C VAL A 105 -0.03 -0.87 5.36
N LEU A 106 -0.76 -1.84 5.93
CA LEU A 106 -2.23 -1.86 5.87
C LEU A 106 -2.84 -0.69 6.64
N PHE A 107 -2.29 -0.36 7.81
CA PHE A 107 -2.75 0.78 8.61
C PHE A 107 -2.54 2.11 7.90
N PHE A 108 -1.39 2.29 7.27
CA PHE A 108 -1.09 3.49 6.48
C PHE A 108 -2.07 3.66 5.31
N LEU A 109 -2.31 2.59 4.55
CA LEU A 109 -3.25 2.61 3.42
C LEU A 109 -4.69 2.83 3.89
N GLU A 110 -5.12 2.20 4.97
CA GLU A 110 -6.48 2.37 5.50
C GLU A 110 -6.70 3.77 6.08
N ARG A 111 -5.69 4.33 6.74
CA ARG A 111 -5.69 5.73 7.17
C ARG A 111 -5.90 6.66 5.98
N ASP A 112 -5.14 6.43 4.90
CA ASP A 112 -5.23 7.24 3.70
C ASP A 112 -6.60 7.11 3.00
N VAL A 113 -7.16 5.91 2.94
CA VAL A 113 -8.51 5.69 2.40
C VAL A 113 -9.56 6.51 3.18
N ARG A 114 -9.48 6.54 4.51
CA ARG A 114 -10.39 7.35 5.35
C ARG A 114 -10.19 8.84 5.12
N GLU A 115 -8.94 9.26 4.93
CA GLU A 115 -8.60 10.65 4.61
C GLU A 115 -9.17 11.06 3.24
N MET A 116 -8.98 10.24 2.21
CA MET A 116 -9.57 10.47 0.89
C MET A 116 -11.09 10.53 0.95
N GLN A 117 -11.73 9.65 1.72
CA GLN A 117 -13.17 9.72 1.96
C GLN A 117 -13.58 11.06 2.60
N ARG A 118 -12.88 11.47 3.65
CA ARG A 118 -13.17 12.72 4.39
C ARG A 118 -12.96 13.97 3.52
N LEU A 119 -11.86 14.02 2.78
CA LEU A 119 -11.48 15.20 1.98
C LEU A 119 -12.28 15.36 0.69
N THR A 120 -12.81 14.27 0.15
CA THR A 120 -13.50 14.29 -1.15
C THR A 120 -15.01 14.04 -1.05
N GLY A 121 -15.50 13.54 0.09
CA GLY A 121 -16.88 13.05 0.23
C GLY A 121 -17.14 11.76 -0.54
N GLY A 122 -16.10 11.11 -1.10
CA GLY A 122 -16.20 9.86 -1.83
C GLY A 122 -16.41 8.64 -0.92
N GLN A 123 -16.51 7.44 -1.50
CA GLN A 123 -16.69 6.20 -0.75
C GLN A 123 -15.34 5.52 -0.47
N ALA A 124 -15.10 5.08 0.76
CA ALA A 124 -13.89 4.35 1.15
C ALA A 124 -13.63 3.12 0.27
N ALA A 125 -14.68 2.34 -0.05
CA ALA A 125 -14.58 1.17 -0.93
C ALA A 125 -14.05 1.51 -2.33
N TYR A 126 -14.38 2.70 -2.85
CA TYR A 126 -13.86 3.18 -4.12
C TYR A 126 -12.35 3.41 -4.05
N PHE A 127 -11.87 4.13 -3.05
CA PHE A 127 -10.44 4.43 -2.89
C PHE A 127 -9.61 3.16 -2.63
N ARG A 128 -10.11 2.21 -1.81
CA ARG A 128 -9.48 0.89 -1.64
C ARG A 128 -9.36 0.14 -2.97
N LYS A 129 -10.42 0.17 -3.79
CA LYS A 129 -10.40 -0.46 -5.12
C LYS A 129 -9.34 0.18 -6.01
N ARG A 130 -9.25 1.52 -6.03
CA ARG A 130 -8.26 2.24 -6.85
C ARG A 130 -6.82 1.93 -6.43
N LEU A 131 -6.53 1.89 -5.13
CA LEU A 131 -5.22 1.47 -4.62
C LEU A 131 -4.88 0.04 -5.03
N ARG A 132 -5.81 -0.90 -4.89
CA ARG A 132 -5.61 -2.30 -5.29
C ARG A 132 -5.32 -2.44 -6.77
N VAL A 133 -6.09 -1.76 -7.63
CA VAL A 133 -5.85 -1.76 -9.07
C VAL A 133 -4.47 -1.19 -9.39
N ALA A 134 -4.11 -0.04 -8.82
CA ALA A 134 -2.81 0.58 -9.07
C ALA A 134 -1.63 -0.29 -8.61
N LEU A 135 -1.80 -1.09 -7.56
CA LEU A 135 -0.79 -2.05 -7.10
C LEU A 135 -0.66 -3.22 -8.07
N ALA A 136 -1.79 -3.75 -8.57
CA ALA A 136 -1.82 -4.86 -9.52
C ALA A 136 -1.31 -4.46 -10.93
N ASP A 137 -1.45 -3.19 -11.32
CA ASP A 137 -1.03 -2.67 -12.64
C ASP A 137 0.50 -2.43 -12.76
N ALA A 138 1.30 -3.19 -12.00
CA ALA A 138 2.76 -3.20 -12.02
C ALA A 138 3.37 -1.79 -11.87
N PRO A 139 3.22 -1.15 -10.70
CA PRO A 139 3.80 0.17 -10.44
C PRO A 139 5.32 0.13 -10.52
N GLN A 140 5.92 1.30 -10.69
CA GLN A 140 7.38 1.41 -10.76
C GLN A 140 8.00 0.93 -9.44
N VAL A 141 8.87 -0.08 -9.53
CA VAL A 141 9.74 -0.55 -8.46
C VAL A 141 11.18 -0.28 -8.86
N SER A 142 11.95 0.40 -8.03
CA SER A 142 13.33 0.75 -8.34
C SER A 142 14.23 0.66 -7.10
N PRO A 143 15.50 0.25 -7.26
CA PRO A 143 16.45 0.28 -6.18
C PRO A 143 16.71 1.71 -5.72
N VAL A 144 16.89 1.90 -4.41
CA VAL A 144 17.19 3.20 -3.80
C VAL A 144 18.13 3.00 -2.62
N PRO A 145 19.21 3.82 -2.50
CA PRO A 145 19.97 3.85 -1.25
C PRO A 145 19.17 4.58 -0.18
N LEU A 146 19.25 4.10 1.05
CA LEU A 146 18.70 4.76 2.22
C LEU A 146 19.76 4.87 3.33
N GLU A 147 19.54 5.74 4.28
CA GLU A 147 20.43 5.92 5.43
C GLU A 147 19.64 5.68 6.73
N LEU A 148 20.14 4.80 7.58
CA LEU A 148 19.57 4.54 8.89
C LEU A 148 20.70 4.53 9.94
N ALA A 149 20.59 5.40 10.94
CA ALA A 149 21.57 5.54 12.02
C ALA A 149 23.03 5.68 11.51
N GLY A 150 23.26 6.52 10.49
CA GLY A 150 24.57 6.77 9.88
C GLY A 150 25.08 5.63 8.99
N ARG A 151 24.28 4.60 8.74
CA ARG A 151 24.65 3.48 7.86
C ARG A 151 23.87 3.57 6.56
N ARG A 152 24.60 3.45 5.44
CA ARG A 152 23.97 3.31 4.11
C ARG A 152 23.48 1.86 3.93
N LEU A 153 22.23 1.74 3.51
CA LEU A 153 21.55 0.46 3.29
C LEU A 153 20.99 0.44 1.87
N ASP A 154 20.80 -0.76 1.33
CA ASP A 154 20.12 -0.96 0.07
C ASP A 154 18.62 -1.12 0.32
N GLY A 155 17.81 -0.49 -0.51
CA GLY A 155 16.37 -0.56 -0.46
C GLY A 155 15.73 -0.59 -1.82
N VAL A 156 14.43 -0.72 -1.83
CA VAL A 156 13.59 -0.55 -3.01
C VAL A 156 12.53 0.51 -2.74
N GLN A 157 12.22 1.30 -3.75
CA GLN A 157 11.13 2.26 -3.70
C GLN A 157 10.05 1.85 -4.68
N ILE A 158 8.81 1.85 -4.20
CA ILE A 158 7.59 1.61 -4.98
C ILE A 158 6.85 2.92 -5.10
N VAL A 159 6.47 3.31 -6.32
CA VAL A 159 5.76 4.57 -6.59
C VAL A 159 4.44 4.27 -7.29
N LEU A 160 3.32 4.75 -6.71
CA LEU A 160 1.99 4.63 -7.31
C LEU A 160 1.36 6.01 -7.51
N ARG A 161 0.46 6.08 -8.52
CA ARG A 161 -0.47 7.20 -8.75
C ARG A 161 -1.86 6.64 -9.05
N PRO A 162 -2.59 6.17 -8.03
CA PRO A 162 -3.82 5.38 -8.24
C PRO A 162 -4.95 6.13 -8.89
N TYR A 163 -4.88 7.48 -8.93
CA TYR A 163 -5.96 8.33 -9.42
C TYR A 163 -5.62 9.06 -10.72
N ALA A 164 -4.35 9.04 -11.19
CA ALA A 164 -3.91 9.82 -12.34
C ALA A 164 -4.66 9.48 -13.65
N GLN A 165 -4.99 8.19 -13.84
CA GLN A 165 -5.77 7.69 -14.99
C GLN A 165 -7.20 7.32 -14.61
N ASP A 166 -7.71 7.84 -13.48
CA ASP A 166 -9.04 7.53 -13.02
C ASP A 166 -10.12 8.25 -13.86
N ALA A 167 -11.14 7.50 -14.30
CA ALA A 167 -12.26 8.05 -15.05
C ALA A 167 -13.06 9.11 -14.26
N LEU A 168 -13.04 9.02 -12.91
CA LEU A 168 -13.73 9.96 -12.03
C LEU A 168 -12.81 11.05 -11.46
N ARG A 169 -11.57 11.18 -11.93
CA ARG A 169 -10.59 12.15 -11.42
C ARG A 169 -11.11 13.59 -11.39
N ALA A 170 -12.01 13.95 -12.31
CA ALA A 170 -12.63 15.27 -12.36
C ALA A 170 -13.52 15.59 -11.12
N ARG A 171 -13.92 14.58 -10.34
CA ARG A 171 -14.69 14.76 -9.10
C ARG A 171 -13.80 15.16 -7.91
N PHE A 172 -12.50 14.92 -8.00
CA PHE A 172 -11.52 15.24 -6.95
C PHE A 172 -10.20 15.78 -7.55
N PRO A 173 -10.25 16.86 -8.34
CA PRO A 173 -9.13 17.32 -9.17
C PRO A 173 -7.85 17.62 -8.38
N ARG A 174 -7.99 18.12 -7.14
CA ARG A 174 -6.83 18.40 -6.26
C ARG A 174 -6.06 17.13 -5.87
N PHE A 175 -6.72 15.96 -5.87
CA PHE A 175 -6.19 14.69 -5.40
C PHE A 175 -5.83 13.75 -6.56
N ALA A 176 -6.17 14.12 -7.81
CA ALA A 176 -5.98 13.26 -8.97
C ALA A 176 -4.52 12.84 -9.17
N GLU A 177 -3.57 13.72 -8.86
CA GLU A 177 -2.14 13.47 -8.99
C GLU A 177 -1.47 13.02 -7.67
N LYS A 178 -2.27 12.58 -6.67
CA LYS A 178 -1.72 12.07 -5.41
C LYS A 178 -0.76 10.92 -5.69
N THR A 179 0.46 11.06 -5.17
CA THR A 179 1.53 10.08 -5.31
C THR A 179 1.76 9.37 -3.99
N TYR A 180 1.98 8.07 -4.05
CA TYR A 180 2.38 7.23 -2.91
C TYR A 180 3.78 6.72 -3.17
N ARG A 181 4.62 6.72 -2.14
CA ARG A 181 5.95 6.15 -2.15
C ARG A 181 6.11 5.23 -0.94
N PHE A 182 6.64 4.03 -1.19
CA PHE A 182 6.98 3.07 -0.15
C PHE A 182 8.44 2.72 -0.32
N THR A 183 9.25 2.94 0.71
CA THR A 183 10.66 2.59 0.72
C THR A 183 10.87 1.45 1.71
N LEU A 184 11.32 0.31 1.18
CA LEU A 184 11.50 -0.94 1.91
C LEU A 184 12.95 -1.36 1.87
N SER A 185 13.41 -2.04 2.94
CA SER A 185 14.71 -2.69 2.97
C SER A 185 14.71 -3.88 3.92
N PRO A 186 15.24 -5.05 3.52
CA PRO A 186 15.37 -6.18 4.43
C PRO A 186 16.37 -5.95 5.57
N GLN A 187 17.16 -4.88 5.49
CA GLN A 187 18.14 -4.47 6.51
C GLN A 187 17.52 -3.56 7.58
N VAL A 188 16.28 -3.08 7.38
CA VAL A 188 15.51 -2.32 8.37
C VAL A 188 14.68 -3.29 9.20
N PRO A 189 14.69 -3.23 10.54
CA PRO A 189 13.79 -4.04 11.35
C PRO A 189 12.33 -3.87 10.94
N GLY A 190 11.65 -4.97 10.62
CA GLY A 190 10.28 -4.93 10.11
C GLY A 190 10.14 -4.52 8.64
N GLY A 191 11.24 -4.40 7.89
CA GLY A 191 11.27 -4.24 6.43
C GLY A 191 10.83 -2.88 5.88
N VAL A 192 10.08 -2.08 6.62
CA VAL A 192 9.50 -0.80 6.17
C VAL A 192 10.33 0.36 6.70
N PHE A 193 10.99 1.11 5.80
CA PHE A 193 11.77 2.30 6.15
C PHE A 193 10.92 3.56 6.14
N GLU A 194 10.18 3.79 5.06
CA GLU A 194 9.37 5.00 4.91
C GLU A 194 8.14 4.73 4.03
N MET A 195 7.03 5.35 4.40
CA MET A 195 5.85 5.48 3.56
C MET A 195 5.42 6.94 3.48
N GLN A 196 5.08 7.41 2.29
CA GLN A 196 4.76 8.81 2.03
C GLN A 196 3.58 8.90 1.06
N THR A 197 2.68 9.85 1.30
CA THR A 197 1.75 10.34 0.29
C THR A 197 1.93 11.83 0.07
N VAL A 198 1.85 12.28 -1.17
CA VAL A 198 2.01 13.69 -1.55
C VAL A 198 0.90 14.11 -2.50
N ILE A 199 0.26 15.23 -2.18
CA ILE A 199 -0.60 15.98 -3.06
C ILE A 199 0.13 17.27 -3.39
N ALA A 200 0.66 17.36 -4.61
CA ALA A 200 1.40 18.54 -5.05
C ALA A 200 0.49 19.77 -5.16
N ASP A 201 1.07 20.95 -5.03
CA ASP A 201 0.35 22.19 -5.35
C ASP A 201 0.16 22.28 -6.88
N PRO A 202 -1.08 22.36 -7.38
CA PRO A 202 -1.36 22.44 -8.80
C PRO A 202 -0.87 23.72 -9.46
N SER A 203 -0.53 24.76 -8.70
CA SER A 203 0.06 26.00 -9.24
C SER A 203 1.46 25.82 -9.81
N GLY A 204 2.07 24.65 -9.60
CA GLY A 204 3.39 24.30 -10.14
C GLY A 204 4.56 25.09 -9.49
N GLY A 205 4.30 25.80 -8.39
CA GLY A 205 5.33 26.51 -7.63
C GLY A 205 6.27 25.56 -6.90
N THR A 206 7.46 26.02 -6.55
CA THR A 206 8.42 25.30 -5.69
C THR A 206 8.04 25.35 -4.20
N GLY A 207 6.79 25.73 -3.91
CA GLY A 207 6.23 25.88 -2.58
C GLY A 207 5.94 24.52 -1.89
N ALA A 208 5.42 24.62 -0.66
CA ALA A 208 4.98 23.45 0.10
C ALA A 208 3.87 22.71 -0.65
N PRO A 209 3.78 21.37 -0.54
CA PRO A 209 2.68 20.59 -1.12
C PRO A 209 1.34 21.02 -0.49
N LEU A 210 0.24 20.74 -1.17
CA LEU A 210 -1.09 20.88 -0.55
C LEU A 210 -1.19 20.01 0.69
N LEU A 211 -0.71 18.77 0.59
CA LEU A 211 -0.67 17.82 1.68
C LEU A 211 0.45 16.81 1.47
N GLU A 212 1.20 16.57 2.52
CA GLU A 212 2.15 15.47 2.62
C GLU A 212 1.91 14.71 3.93
N GLU A 213 1.76 13.41 3.84
CA GLU A 213 1.76 12.52 4.99
C GLU A 213 2.95 11.58 4.88
N ARG A 214 3.70 11.45 5.96
CA ARG A 214 4.95 10.69 5.98
C ARG A 214 5.04 9.86 7.25
N LEU A 215 5.40 8.60 7.10
CA LEU A 215 5.69 7.67 8.18
C LEU A 215 7.11 7.15 8.01
N VAL A 216 7.98 7.39 8.98
CA VAL A 216 9.41 7.05 8.93
C VAL A 216 9.79 6.18 10.10
N PHE A 217 10.46 5.06 9.85
CA PHE A 217 11.03 4.20 10.89
C PHE A 217 12.07 4.97 11.71
N THR A 218 11.95 4.91 13.03
CA THR A 218 12.84 5.60 13.97
C THR A 218 13.63 4.65 14.86
N GLY A 219 13.25 3.38 14.94
CA GLY A 219 13.97 2.40 15.74
C GLY A 219 13.12 1.20 16.13
N ALA A 220 13.80 0.20 16.69
CA ALA A 220 13.18 -0.97 17.31
C ALA A 220 13.67 -1.10 18.76
N GLN A 221 12.79 -1.54 19.64
CA GLN A 221 13.09 -1.78 21.06
C GLN A 221 12.56 -3.16 21.45
N PRO A 222 13.25 -3.89 22.36
CA PRO A 222 12.77 -5.14 22.93
C PRO A 222 11.43 -4.97 23.66
#